data_2bef015286248aafae49bd2c56846316
#
_entry.id   2bef015286248aafae49bd2c56846316
#
_cell.length_a   1.000
_cell.length_b   1.000
_cell.length_c   1.000
_cell.angle_alpha   90.00
_cell.angle_beta   90.00
_cell.angle_gamma   90.00
#
_symmetry.space_group_name_H-M   'P 1'
#
loop_
_entity.id
_entity.type
_entity.pdbx_description
1 polymer ?
#
loop_
_entity_poly.entity_id
_entity_poly.type
_entity_poly.pdbx_seq_one_letter_code
_entity_poly.pdbx_strand_id
1 'polypeptide(L)'
;MALTKEQRAKIVKKYGKDENDTGSAAVQIAILTEEINELNEHLKTHIHDYHSRRGLLKKVGHRKSLQNYLMNKDITAYRKLIKDLGLRR
;
A
#
# COMPACT_ATOMS: atom_id res chain seq x y z
N MET A 1 0.22 -6.49 -12.70
CA MET A 1 -0.05 -5.29 -11.92
C MET A 1 0.72 -5.27 -10.60
N ALA A 2 1.94 -5.69 -10.63
CA ALA A 2 2.83 -5.62 -9.48
C ALA A 2 3.80 -4.46 -9.69
N LEU A 3 4.27 -3.87 -8.61
CA LEU A 3 5.27 -2.82 -8.69
C LEU A 3 6.58 -3.36 -9.22
N THR A 4 7.30 -2.55 -9.96
CA THR A 4 8.64 -2.91 -10.40
C THR A 4 9.58 -2.92 -9.19
N LYS A 5 10.72 -3.57 -9.36
CA LYS A 5 11.74 -3.62 -8.32
C LYS A 5 12.20 -2.20 -7.92
N GLU A 6 12.32 -1.33 -8.92
CA GLU A 6 12.72 0.07 -8.69
C GLU A 6 11.68 0.84 -7.89
N GLN A 7 10.40 0.65 -8.21
CA GLN A 7 9.32 1.32 -7.49
C GLN A 7 9.27 0.87 -6.03
N ARG A 8 9.45 -0.42 -5.78
CA ARG A 8 9.53 -0.95 -4.41
C ARG A 8 10.71 -0.38 -3.65
N ALA A 9 11.86 -0.29 -4.30
CA ALA A 9 13.06 0.25 -3.68
C ALA A 9 12.86 1.70 -3.23
N LYS A 10 12.20 2.51 -4.05
CA LYS A 10 11.89 3.89 -3.69
C LYS A 10 11.00 3.98 -2.45
N ILE A 11 9.99 3.11 -2.38
CA ILE A 11 9.07 3.08 -1.24
C ILE A 11 9.80 2.64 0.02
N VAL A 12 10.61 1.59 -0.07
CA VAL A 12 11.39 1.10 1.05
C VAL A 12 12.31 2.20 1.59
N LYS A 13 12.96 2.93 0.69
CA LYS A 13 13.86 4.02 1.07
C LYS A 13 13.12 5.14 1.77
N LYS A 14 11.90 5.45 1.34
CA LYS A 14 11.11 6.56 1.89
C LYS A 14 10.47 6.22 3.23
N TYR A 15 9.95 5.02 3.38
CA TYR A 15 9.15 4.63 4.55
C TYR A 15 9.81 3.62 5.47
N GLY A 16 10.82 2.91 4.99
CA GLY A 16 11.53 1.93 5.79
C GLY A 16 12.57 2.56 6.69
N LYS A 17 13.03 1.80 7.67
CA LYS A 17 14.09 2.22 8.58
C LYS A 17 15.44 2.24 7.87
N ASP A 18 15.63 1.34 6.91
CA ASP A 18 16.80 1.27 6.07
C ASP A 18 16.41 0.71 4.70
N GLU A 19 17.39 0.58 3.79
CA GLU A 19 17.15 0.13 2.42
C GLU A 19 16.65 -1.30 2.31
N ASN A 20 16.85 -2.09 3.34
CA ASN A 20 16.45 -3.50 3.36
C ASN A 20 15.17 -3.75 4.14
N ASP A 21 14.56 -2.70 4.70
CA ASP A 21 13.35 -2.84 5.48
C ASP A 21 12.13 -2.97 4.59
N THR A 22 11.84 -4.19 4.14
CA THR A 22 10.69 -4.50 3.32
C THR A 22 9.52 -5.05 4.14
N GLY A 23 9.74 -5.33 5.42
CA GLY A 23 8.78 -6.03 6.26
C GLY A 23 7.99 -5.17 7.23
N SER A 24 8.32 -3.88 7.39
CA SER A 24 7.58 -3.04 8.32
C SER A 24 6.16 -2.77 7.81
N ALA A 25 5.22 -2.57 8.74
CA ALA A 25 3.84 -2.27 8.38
C ALA A 25 3.74 -1.00 7.52
N ALA A 26 4.53 0.02 7.84
CA ALA A 26 4.52 1.27 7.08
C ALA A 26 4.91 1.04 5.62
N VAL A 27 5.98 0.28 5.37
CA VAL A 27 6.44 -0.04 4.02
C VAL A 27 5.39 -0.87 3.28
N GLN A 28 4.81 -1.87 3.94
CA GLN A 28 3.79 -2.72 3.31
C GLN A 28 2.54 -1.93 2.94
N ILE A 29 2.10 -1.01 3.80
CA ILE A 29 0.95 -0.15 3.52
C ILE A 29 1.25 0.74 2.31
N ALA A 30 2.45 1.30 2.22
CA ALA A 30 2.84 2.15 1.09
C ALA A 30 2.89 1.37 -0.22
N ILE A 31 3.46 0.16 -0.21
CA ILE A 31 3.50 -0.71 -1.39
C ILE A 31 2.09 -1.07 -1.84
N LEU A 32 1.22 -1.47 -0.91
CA LEU A 32 -0.16 -1.81 -1.24
C LEU A 32 -0.92 -0.62 -1.80
N THR A 33 -0.68 0.58 -1.28
CA THR A 33 -1.31 1.80 -1.78
C THR A 33 -0.95 2.04 -3.24
N GLU A 34 0.31 1.89 -3.61
CA GLU A 34 0.74 2.04 -5.00
C GLU A 34 0.13 0.96 -5.90
N GLU A 35 0.12 -0.29 -5.45
CA GLU A 35 -0.49 -1.37 -6.21
C GLU A 35 -1.98 -1.16 -6.41
N ILE A 36 -2.67 -0.67 -5.37
CA ILE A 36 -4.10 -0.37 -5.44
C ILE A 36 -4.35 0.76 -6.45
N ASN A 37 -3.52 1.80 -6.44
CA ASN A 37 -3.67 2.91 -7.38
C ASN A 37 -3.47 2.43 -8.83
N GLU A 38 -2.49 1.55 -9.08
CA GLU A 38 -2.27 0.99 -10.41
C GLU A 38 -3.46 0.16 -10.88
N LEU A 39 -4.03 -0.65 -9.98
CA LEU A 39 -5.21 -1.45 -10.31
C LEU A 39 -6.43 -0.59 -10.59
N ASN A 40 -6.61 0.50 -9.82
CA ASN A 40 -7.71 1.43 -10.07
C ASN A 40 -7.58 2.07 -11.46
N GLU A 41 -6.39 2.46 -11.86
CA GLU A 41 -6.16 3.00 -13.21
C GLU A 41 -6.44 1.96 -14.28
N HIS A 42 -5.98 0.72 -14.07
CA HIS A 42 -6.25 -0.38 -15.00
C HIS A 42 -7.74 -0.61 -15.16
N LEU A 43 -8.50 -0.61 -14.07
CA LEU A 43 -9.94 -0.90 -14.11
C LEU A 43 -10.76 0.23 -14.71
N LYS A 44 -10.23 1.43 -14.83
CA LYS A 44 -10.91 2.53 -15.54
C LYS A 44 -11.07 2.22 -17.02
N THR A 45 -10.10 1.53 -17.62
CA THR A 45 -10.13 1.16 -19.04
C THR A 45 -10.58 -0.27 -19.26
N HIS A 46 -10.41 -1.13 -18.26
CA HIS A 46 -10.75 -2.57 -18.34
C HIS A 46 -11.81 -2.89 -17.30
N ILE A 47 -13.00 -2.30 -17.46
CA ILE A 47 -14.08 -2.38 -16.45
C ILE A 47 -14.61 -3.79 -16.24
N HIS A 48 -14.43 -4.69 -17.22
CA HIS A 48 -14.89 -6.07 -17.12
C HIS A 48 -13.79 -7.05 -16.68
N ASP A 49 -12.65 -6.56 -16.27
CA ASP A 49 -11.59 -7.41 -15.73
C ASP A 49 -11.88 -7.75 -14.27
N TYR A 50 -12.76 -8.74 -14.10
CA TYR A 50 -13.20 -9.15 -12.76
C TYR A 50 -12.11 -9.80 -11.94
N HIS A 51 -11.13 -10.40 -12.59
CA HIS A 51 -9.99 -11.02 -11.92
C HIS A 51 -9.14 -9.96 -11.22
N SER A 52 -8.83 -8.87 -11.92
CA SER A 52 -8.07 -7.76 -11.34
C SER A 52 -8.87 -7.05 -10.25
N ARG A 53 -10.19 -6.95 -10.42
CA ARG A 53 -11.06 -6.34 -9.41
C ARG A 53 -11.04 -7.14 -8.11
N ARG A 54 -11.06 -8.46 -8.21
CA ARG A 54 -10.95 -9.34 -7.04
C ARG A 54 -9.61 -9.16 -6.34
N GLY A 55 -8.53 -9.06 -7.11
CA GLY A 55 -7.20 -8.79 -6.59
C GLY A 55 -7.14 -7.45 -5.86
N LEU A 56 -7.78 -6.43 -6.42
CA LEU A 56 -7.87 -5.11 -5.79
C LEU A 56 -8.55 -5.18 -4.42
N LEU A 57 -9.68 -5.88 -4.33
CA LEU A 57 -10.40 -6.01 -3.07
C LEU A 57 -9.56 -6.73 -2.01
N LYS A 58 -8.80 -7.74 -2.41
CA LYS A 58 -7.90 -8.45 -1.48
C LYS A 58 -6.81 -7.51 -0.95
N LYS A 59 -6.23 -6.68 -1.83
CA LYS A 59 -5.18 -5.74 -1.44
C LYS A 59 -5.73 -4.65 -0.51
N VAL A 60 -6.93 -4.15 -0.78
CA VAL A 60 -7.59 -3.17 0.09
C VAL A 60 -7.82 -3.75 1.49
N GLY A 61 -8.32 -4.99 1.57
CA GLY A 61 -8.52 -5.66 2.84
C GLY A 61 -7.22 -5.88 3.60
N HIS A 62 -6.17 -6.32 2.91
CA HIS A 62 -4.85 -6.52 3.51
C HIS A 62 -4.27 -5.20 4.03
N ARG A 63 -4.38 -4.13 3.25
CA ARG A 63 -3.93 -2.81 3.67
C ARG A 63 -4.65 -2.35 4.93
N LYS A 64 -5.96 -2.56 5.00
CA LYS A 64 -6.76 -2.19 6.17
C LYS A 64 -6.30 -2.94 7.42
N SER A 65 -6.00 -4.23 7.29
CA SER A 65 -5.48 -5.02 8.40
C SER A 65 -4.15 -4.48 8.90
N LEU A 66 -3.24 -4.13 7.99
CA LEU A 66 -1.96 -3.55 8.33
C LEU A 66 -2.11 -2.15 8.96
N GLN A 67 -3.07 -1.36 8.48
CA GLN A 67 -3.37 -0.06 9.07
C GLN A 67 -3.83 -0.21 10.52
N ASN A 68 -4.72 -1.16 10.79
CA ASN A 68 -5.18 -1.43 12.15
C ASN A 68 -4.04 -1.88 13.05
N TYR A 69 -3.18 -2.75 12.54
CA TYR A 69 -2.01 -3.20 13.28
C TYR A 69 -1.10 -2.04 13.66
N LEU A 70 -0.78 -1.18 12.70
CA LEU A 70 0.11 -0.04 12.92
C LEU A 70 -0.54 0.97 13.89
N MET A 71 -1.83 1.23 13.73
CA MET A 71 -2.57 2.14 14.59
C MET A 71 -2.51 1.70 16.05
N ASN A 72 -2.65 0.39 16.30
CA ASN A 72 -2.58 -0.15 17.65
C ASN A 72 -1.17 -0.16 18.22
N LYS A 73 -0.17 -0.29 17.35
CA LYS A 73 1.23 -0.36 17.77
C LYS A 73 1.85 1.02 17.95
N ASP A 74 1.58 1.93 17.03
CA ASP A 74 2.16 3.27 17.05
C ASP A 74 1.22 4.24 16.32
N ILE A 75 0.34 4.87 17.08
CA ILE A 75 -0.67 5.78 16.52
C ILE A 75 -0.04 7.01 15.86
N THR A 76 1.07 7.49 16.36
CA THR A 76 1.75 8.65 15.80
C THR A 76 2.32 8.33 14.41
N ALA A 77 2.99 7.19 14.29
CA ALA A 77 3.51 6.73 13.00
C ALA A 77 2.38 6.49 12.00
N TYR A 78 1.27 5.92 12.48
CA TYR A 78 0.10 5.67 11.65
C TYR A 78 -0.47 6.98 11.08
N ARG A 79 -0.67 7.98 11.92
CA ARG A 79 -1.21 9.27 11.50
C ARG A 79 -0.32 9.96 10.48
N LYS A 80 0.98 9.92 10.70
CA LYS A 80 1.96 10.50 9.77
C LYS A 80 1.90 9.81 8.42
N LEU A 81 1.85 8.47 8.42
CA LEU A 81 1.80 7.69 7.20
C LEU A 81 0.51 7.96 6.41
N ILE A 82 -0.63 8.00 7.08
CA ILE A 82 -1.92 8.27 6.45
C ILE A 82 -1.91 9.65 5.78
N LYS A 83 -1.33 10.63 6.45
CA LYS A 83 -1.22 11.99 5.92
C LYS A 83 -0.33 12.02 4.68
N ASP A 84 0.83 11.34 4.74
CA ASP A 84 1.77 11.28 3.63
C ASP A 84 1.19 10.58 2.40
N LEU A 85 0.41 9.53 2.62
CA LEU A 85 -0.20 8.76 1.54
C LEU A 85 -1.53 9.34 1.06
N GLY A 86 -2.06 10.34 1.76
CA GLY A 86 -3.34 10.93 1.40
C GLY A 86 -4.52 10.01 1.61
N LEU A 87 -4.42 9.08 2.53
CA LEU A 87 -5.48 8.12 2.81
C LEU A 87 -6.48 8.66 3.83
N ARG A 88 -7.69 8.15 3.77
CA ARG A 88 -8.76 8.48 4.72
C ARG A 88 -8.85 7.45 5.82
N ARG A 89 -7.85 7.26 6.59
CA ARG A 89 -7.90 6.28 7.66
C ARG A 89 -7.93 4.83 7.17
#